data_dad6b21ef7cc7d22cdff2a41c6535608
#
_entry.id   dad6b21ef7cc7d22cdff2a41c6535608
#
_cell.length_a   1.000
_cell.length_b   1.000
_cell.length_c   1.000
_cell.angle_alpha   90.00
_cell.angle_beta   90.00
_cell.angle_gamma   90.00
#
_symmetry.space_group_name_H-M   'P 1'
#
loop_
_entity.id
_entity.type
_entity.pdbx_description
1 polymer ?
#
loop_
_entity_poly.entity_id
_entity_poly.type
_entity_poly.pdbx_seq_one_letter_code
_entity_poly.pdbx_strand_id
1 'polypeptide(L)'
;MRVVSLTSPPDACRAAAVSRAFRAAADSDAVWSMFLPRNLPRFAKGELPRTPPSSKKELFRRLSDQPALLPHKLMSMQLDRATGAQRFTLSARALQNRAPVASLSNCSKGNKRIFSEAAQFYRVNELEIRAKVQRKMLSQNTTYAVYLVFKLEYVYYEFGFPYEVASVGVAGRESTRLVSVQGNIKDGDGDGNAPHRHIFQGCRGTLSCDAITSGEDIHFPRENADGWMEVELGEFHNDEADDGGEVSISFT
;
A
#
# COMPACT_ATOMS: atom_id res chain seq x y z
N MET A 1 -31.86 11.35 -8.39
CA MET A 1 -30.66 10.54 -8.68
C MET A 1 -29.34 11.33 -8.59
N ARG A 2 -29.20 12.50 -9.19
CA ARG A 2 -27.95 13.29 -9.15
C ARG A 2 -27.37 13.54 -7.74
N VAL A 3 -28.21 13.78 -6.74
CA VAL A 3 -27.73 14.09 -5.37
C VAL A 3 -27.02 12.87 -4.75
N VAL A 4 -27.56 11.67 -4.89
CA VAL A 4 -26.99 10.44 -4.28
C VAL A 4 -25.68 10.02 -4.97
N SER A 5 -25.50 10.32 -6.25
CA SER A 5 -24.25 10.00 -6.96
C SER A 5 -23.09 10.93 -6.64
N LEU A 6 -23.33 12.06 -5.93
CA LEU A 6 -22.31 13.00 -5.45
C LEU A 6 -21.94 12.78 -3.98
N THR A 7 -22.47 11.72 -3.37
CA THR A 7 -22.15 11.34 -1.98
C THR A 7 -21.14 10.20 -1.95
N SER A 8 -20.81 9.73 -0.76
CA SER A 8 -19.96 8.53 -0.59
C SER A 8 -20.78 7.23 -0.65
N PRO A 9 -20.15 6.06 -0.91
CA PRO A 9 -20.84 4.77 -0.84
C PRO A 9 -21.60 4.52 0.48
N PRO A 10 -21.05 4.84 1.67
CA PRO A 10 -21.79 4.75 2.93
C PRO A 10 -23.00 5.67 2.99
N ASP A 11 -22.90 6.89 2.46
CA ASP A 11 -24.01 7.84 2.47
C ASP A 11 -25.12 7.43 1.51
N ALA A 12 -24.78 6.85 0.36
CA ALA A 12 -25.76 6.24 -0.52
C ALA A 12 -26.51 5.12 0.19
N CYS A 13 -25.81 4.28 0.98
CA CYS A 13 -26.46 3.26 1.79
C CYS A 13 -27.36 3.84 2.90
N ARG A 14 -26.93 4.93 3.56
CA ARG A 14 -27.76 5.63 4.57
C ARG A 14 -29.00 6.25 3.94
N ALA A 15 -28.85 6.87 2.77
CA ALA A 15 -29.97 7.43 2.02
C ALA A 15 -31.07 6.39 1.72
N ALA A 16 -30.69 5.12 1.47
CA ALA A 16 -31.62 4.04 1.21
C ALA A 16 -32.60 3.78 2.40
N ALA A 17 -32.24 4.19 3.61
CA ALA A 17 -33.08 4.04 4.80
C ALA A 17 -34.16 5.13 4.94
N VAL A 18 -34.03 6.27 4.21
CA VAL A 18 -34.90 7.44 4.37
C VAL A 18 -36.30 7.21 3.78
N SER A 19 -36.38 6.65 2.58
CA SER A 19 -37.65 6.36 1.91
C SER A 19 -37.51 5.33 0.81
N ARG A 20 -38.67 4.81 0.33
CA ARG A 20 -38.71 3.88 -0.82
C ARG A 20 -38.10 4.49 -2.09
N ALA A 21 -38.34 5.77 -2.34
CA ALA A 21 -37.78 6.47 -3.50
C ALA A 21 -36.26 6.63 -3.39
N PHE A 22 -35.75 6.99 -2.22
CA PHE A 22 -34.31 7.04 -1.95
C PHE A 22 -33.65 5.65 -2.05
N ARG A 23 -34.32 4.60 -1.56
CA ARG A 23 -33.84 3.22 -1.70
C ARG A 23 -33.70 2.83 -3.17
N ALA A 24 -34.74 3.05 -3.99
CA ALA A 24 -34.70 2.76 -5.42
C ALA A 24 -33.57 3.52 -6.14
N ALA A 25 -33.33 4.78 -5.76
CA ALA A 25 -32.24 5.58 -6.28
C ALA A 25 -30.86 5.05 -5.84
N ALA A 26 -30.72 4.73 -4.56
CA ALA A 26 -29.46 4.23 -3.97
C ALA A 26 -29.11 2.80 -4.43
N ASP A 27 -30.07 2.01 -4.86
CA ASP A 27 -29.85 0.66 -5.37
C ASP A 27 -29.59 0.67 -6.91
N SER A 28 -29.74 1.84 -7.57
CA SER A 28 -29.59 1.91 -9.02
C SER A 28 -28.13 1.76 -9.46
N ASP A 29 -27.92 1.04 -10.57
CA ASP A 29 -26.61 0.88 -11.20
C ASP A 29 -25.98 2.22 -11.64
N ALA A 30 -26.80 3.23 -11.94
CA ALA A 30 -26.32 4.56 -12.29
C ALA A 30 -25.55 5.23 -11.13
N VAL A 31 -25.99 5.04 -9.88
CA VAL A 31 -25.29 5.56 -8.69
C VAL A 31 -24.02 4.75 -8.45
N TRP A 32 -24.11 3.43 -8.44
CA TRP A 32 -22.95 2.57 -8.14
C TRP A 32 -21.88 2.58 -9.25
N SER A 33 -22.23 2.94 -10.48
CA SER A 33 -21.26 3.20 -11.54
C SER A 33 -20.32 4.37 -11.23
N MET A 34 -20.76 5.34 -10.41
CA MET A 34 -19.94 6.50 -10.03
C MET A 34 -18.91 6.15 -8.95
N PHE A 35 -19.18 5.12 -8.15
CA PHE A 35 -18.27 4.63 -7.11
C PHE A 35 -17.32 3.55 -7.60
N LEU A 36 -17.60 2.96 -8.75
CA LEU A 36 -16.70 2.00 -9.39
C LEU A 36 -15.68 2.74 -10.27
N PRO A 37 -14.44 2.27 -10.30
CA PRO A 37 -13.45 2.79 -11.23
C PRO A 37 -13.90 2.65 -12.68
N ARG A 38 -13.65 3.65 -13.51
CA ARG A 38 -13.97 3.61 -14.95
C ARG A 38 -13.28 2.44 -15.65
N ASN A 39 -12.03 2.18 -15.26
CA ASN A 39 -11.19 1.13 -15.82
C ASN A 39 -10.93 0.05 -14.75
N LEU A 40 -11.85 -0.91 -14.63
CA LEU A 40 -11.59 -2.08 -13.80
C LEU A 40 -10.58 -2.99 -14.52
N PRO A 41 -9.52 -3.44 -13.82
CA PRO A 41 -8.57 -4.38 -14.40
C PRO A 41 -9.24 -5.73 -14.64
N ARG A 42 -8.64 -6.56 -15.50
CA ARG A 42 -9.03 -7.97 -15.63
C ARG A 42 -8.62 -8.71 -14.38
N PHE A 43 -9.51 -9.54 -13.86
CA PHE A 43 -9.21 -10.41 -12.72
C PHE A 43 -8.80 -11.81 -13.16
N ALA A 44 -8.10 -12.53 -12.29
CA ALA A 44 -7.76 -13.91 -12.52
C ALA A 44 -9.02 -14.79 -12.56
N LYS A 45 -8.92 -15.93 -13.23
CA LYS A 45 -10.03 -16.87 -13.36
C LYS A 45 -10.50 -17.36 -11.98
N GLY A 46 -11.77 -17.19 -11.68
CA GLY A 46 -12.39 -17.62 -10.42
C GLY A 46 -12.43 -16.56 -9.32
N GLU A 47 -11.83 -15.37 -9.52
CA GLU A 47 -11.86 -14.29 -8.54
C GLU A 47 -13.22 -13.59 -8.43
N LEU A 48 -13.92 -13.51 -9.55
CA LEU A 48 -15.31 -13.05 -9.57
C LEU A 48 -16.24 -14.27 -9.74
N PRO A 49 -17.48 -14.18 -9.24
CA PRO A 49 -18.49 -15.21 -9.45
C PRO A 49 -18.65 -15.55 -10.94
N ARG A 50 -18.92 -16.83 -11.25
CA ARG A 50 -19.18 -17.26 -12.64
C ARG A 50 -20.39 -16.58 -13.25
N THR A 51 -21.40 -16.32 -12.42
CA THR A 51 -22.55 -15.49 -12.79
C THR A 51 -22.14 -14.02 -12.59
N PRO A 52 -22.22 -13.16 -13.61
CA PRO A 52 -21.93 -11.74 -13.42
C PRO A 52 -22.75 -11.19 -12.24
N PRO A 53 -22.19 -10.29 -11.43
CA PRO A 53 -22.95 -9.65 -10.37
C PRO A 53 -24.23 -9.05 -10.93
N SER A 54 -25.36 -9.28 -10.24
CA SER A 54 -26.68 -8.85 -10.70
C SER A 54 -26.82 -7.32 -10.77
N SER A 55 -25.93 -6.61 -10.06
CA SER A 55 -25.88 -5.14 -10.01
C SER A 55 -24.48 -4.60 -9.79
N LYS A 56 -24.30 -3.34 -10.13
CA LYS A 56 -23.05 -2.60 -9.83
C LYS A 56 -22.80 -2.50 -8.33
N LYS A 57 -23.85 -2.40 -7.53
CA LYS A 57 -23.77 -2.42 -6.06
C LYS A 57 -23.16 -3.72 -5.55
N GLU A 58 -23.60 -4.85 -6.08
CA GLU A 58 -23.05 -6.15 -5.70
C GLU A 58 -21.58 -6.31 -6.09
N LEU A 59 -21.21 -5.84 -7.28
CA LEU A 59 -19.81 -5.81 -7.72
C LEU A 59 -18.95 -4.96 -6.79
N PHE A 60 -19.40 -3.74 -6.45
CA PHE A 60 -18.72 -2.85 -5.53
C PHE A 60 -18.53 -3.54 -4.18
N ARG A 61 -19.60 -4.13 -3.61
CA ARG A 61 -19.55 -4.86 -2.34
C ARG A 61 -18.54 -5.99 -2.39
N ARG A 62 -18.58 -6.84 -3.45
CA ARG A 62 -17.62 -7.95 -3.61
C ARG A 62 -16.18 -7.46 -3.62
N LEU A 63 -15.88 -6.39 -4.37
CA LEU A 63 -14.53 -5.85 -4.51
C LEU A 63 -14.07 -5.07 -3.27
N SER A 64 -14.99 -4.54 -2.45
CA SER A 64 -14.64 -3.89 -1.19
C SER A 64 -14.53 -4.86 -0.02
N ASP A 65 -15.27 -5.98 -0.03
CA ASP A 65 -15.23 -6.96 1.05
C ASP A 65 -13.97 -7.83 1.02
N GLN A 66 -13.53 -8.19 -0.18
CA GLN A 66 -12.37 -9.07 -0.37
C GLN A 66 -11.55 -8.61 -1.58
N PRO A 67 -10.21 -8.58 -1.43
CA PRO A 67 -9.33 -8.32 -2.57
C PRO A 67 -9.51 -9.40 -3.64
N ALA A 68 -9.29 -9.02 -4.90
CA ALA A 68 -9.35 -9.92 -6.05
C ALA A 68 -8.00 -9.94 -6.76
N LEU A 69 -7.49 -11.14 -7.08
CA LEU A 69 -6.22 -11.31 -7.76
C LEU A 69 -6.31 -10.91 -9.22
N LEU A 70 -5.28 -10.24 -9.71
CA LEU A 70 -5.10 -9.94 -11.13
C LEU A 70 -4.48 -11.14 -11.88
N PRO A 71 -4.45 -11.14 -13.21
CA PRO A 71 -3.77 -12.16 -13.98
C PRO A 71 -2.33 -12.33 -13.49
N HIS A 72 -1.81 -13.57 -13.54
CA HIS A 72 -0.52 -13.99 -12.97
C HIS A 72 -0.44 -14.04 -11.45
N LYS A 73 -1.46 -13.58 -10.71
CA LYS A 73 -1.58 -13.67 -9.25
C LYS A 73 -0.42 -13.02 -8.46
N LEU A 74 0.25 -12.05 -9.08
CA LEU A 74 1.34 -11.28 -8.47
C LEU A 74 0.85 -9.97 -7.86
N MET A 75 -0.38 -9.57 -8.17
CA MET A 75 -1.01 -8.35 -7.70
C MET A 75 -2.48 -8.61 -7.43
N SER A 76 -3.03 -7.91 -6.46
CA SER A 76 -4.46 -7.88 -6.17
C SER A 76 -5.00 -6.47 -6.15
N MET A 77 -6.30 -6.35 -6.34
CA MET A 77 -7.03 -5.10 -6.23
C MET A 77 -8.21 -5.24 -5.27
N GLN A 78 -8.43 -4.23 -4.46
CA GLN A 78 -9.57 -4.07 -3.56
C GLN A 78 -10.08 -2.63 -3.66
N LEU A 79 -11.37 -2.42 -3.44
CA LEU A 79 -11.94 -1.08 -3.31
C LEU A 79 -12.01 -0.68 -1.85
N ASP A 80 -11.67 0.56 -1.56
CA ASP A 80 -11.95 1.14 -0.27
C ASP A 80 -13.47 1.30 -0.08
N ARG A 81 -13.99 0.81 1.03
CA ARG A 81 -15.43 0.77 1.28
C ARG A 81 -16.03 2.16 1.49
N ALA A 82 -15.24 3.11 1.96
CA ALA A 82 -15.71 4.45 2.25
C ALA A 82 -15.70 5.37 1.02
N THR A 83 -14.69 5.23 0.18
CA THR A 83 -14.44 6.15 -0.92
C THR A 83 -14.64 5.53 -2.30
N GLY A 84 -14.51 4.21 -2.43
CA GLY A 84 -14.44 3.51 -3.70
C GLY A 84 -13.06 3.58 -4.35
N ALA A 85 -12.06 4.15 -3.67
CA ALA A 85 -10.70 4.23 -4.16
C ALA A 85 -10.09 2.83 -4.34
N GLN A 86 -9.27 2.67 -5.37
CA GLN A 86 -8.56 1.43 -5.63
C GLN A 86 -7.36 1.29 -4.70
N ARG A 87 -7.22 0.12 -4.10
CA ARG A 87 -6.03 -0.30 -3.36
C ARG A 87 -5.42 -1.49 -4.09
N PHE A 88 -4.16 -1.37 -4.44
CA PHE A 88 -3.39 -2.46 -5.03
C PHE A 88 -2.40 -3.02 -4.00
N THR A 89 -2.26 -4.34 -4.00
CA THR A 89 -1.24 -5.03 -3.19
C THR A 89 -0.39 -5.88 -4.10
N LEU A 90 0.93 -5.70 -4.04
CA LEU A 90 1.90 -6.52 -4.75
C LEU A 90 2.36 -7.65 -3.85
N SER A 91 2.49 -8.85 -4.42
CA SER A 91 3.10 -9.98 -3.70
C SER A 91 4.61 -9.80 -3.59
N ALA A 92 5.22 -10.43 -2.60
CA ALA A 92 6.68 -10.45 -2.48
C ALA A 92 7.39 -10.99 -3.74
N ARG A 93 6.74 -11.87 -4.49
CA ARG A 93 7.24 -12.40 -5.77
C ARG A 93 7.27 -11.37 -6.91
N ALA A 94 6.50 -10.29 -6.80
CA ALA A 94 6.48 -9.21 -7.78
C ALA A 94 7.60 -8.19 -7.55
N LEU A 95 8.26 -8.24 -6.41
CA LEU A 95 9.34 -7.34 -6.05
C LEU A 95 10.65 -7.78 -6.69
N GLN A 96 11.40 -6.80 -7.17
CA GLN A 96 12.78 -7.00 -7.62
C GLN A 96 13.70 -6.67 -6.44
N ASN A 97 14.47 -7.64 -5.99
CA ASN A 97 15.37 -7.48 -4.86
C ASN A 97 16.81 -7.69 -5.33
N ARG A 98 17.72 -6.84 -4.85
CA ARG A 98 19.16 -7.03 -5.08
C ARG A 98 19.79 -7.94 -4.04
N ALA A 99 19.30 -7.87 -2.82
CA ALA A 99 19.73 -8.80 -1.79
C ALA A 99 19.19 -10.21 -2.07
N PRO A 100 19.98 -11.27 -1.85
CA PRO A 100 19.48 -12.63 -1.97
C PRO A 100 18.33 -12.83 -0.98
N VAL A 101 17.13 -13.06 -1.50
CA VAL A 101 15.99 -13.48 -0.68
C VAL A 101 16.35 -14.82 -0.06
N ALA A 102 16.51 -14.87 1.26
CA ALA A 102 16.91 -16.10 1.94
C ALA A 102 15.85 -17.20 1.78
N SER A 103 14.57 -16.81 1.79
CA SER A 103 13.46 -17.72 1.50
C SER A 103 12.16 -16.94 1.25
N LEU A 104 11.21 -17.58 0.58
CA LEU A 104 9.81 -17.18 0.63
C LEU A 104 9.15 -18.01 1.73
N SER A 105 8.75 -17.38 2.80
CA SER A 105 8.07 -18.04 3.91
C SER A 105 6.56 -17.91 3.82
N ASN A 106 5.87 -18.93 4.31
CA ASN A 106 4.42 -18.92 4.38
C ASN A 106 3.96 -18.17 5.63
N CYS A 107 3.32 -17.01 5.43
CA CYS A 107 2.82 -16.13 6.49
C CYS A 107 1.38 -16.44 6.92
N SER A 108 0.81 -17.56 6.49
CA SER A 108 -0.63 -17.87 6.61
C SER A 108 -1.10 -18.26 8.01
N LYS A 109 -0.28 -18.20 9.04
CA LYS A 109 -0.75 -18.47 10.40
C LYS A 109 -1.65 -17.33 10.90
N GLY A 110 -2.95 -17.45 10.68
CA GLY A 110 -3.97 -16.69 11.39
C GLY A 110 -4.60 -15.50 10.67
N ASN A 111 -4.20 -15.15 9.45
CA ASN A 111 -4.74 -13.94 8.82
C ASN A 111 -5.22 -14.20 7.38
N LYS A 112 -6.37 -13.59 7.03
CA LYS A 112 -6.95 -13.60 5.67
C LYS A 112 -6.16 -12.73 4.68
N ARG A 113 -4.82 -12.90 4.64
CA ARG A 113 -4.00 -12.19 3.66
C ARG A 113 -4.19 -12.82 2.30
N ILE A 114 -4.26 -11.96 1.30
CA ILE A 114 -4.44 -12.41 -0.08
C ILE A 114 -3.19 -13.16 -0.60
N PHE A 115 -2.01 -12.76 -0.12
CA PHE A 115 -0.75 -13.46 -0.40
C PHE A 115 -0.28 -14.17 0.87
N SER A 116 -0.09 -15.47 0.74
CA SER A 116 0.38 -16.32 1.85
C SER A 116 1.89 -16.29 2.05
N GLU A 117 2.62 -15.66 1.14
CA GLU A 117 4.07 -15.65 1.13
C GLU A 117 4.62 -14.26 1.37
N ALA A 118 5.69 -14.17 2.16
CA ALA A 118 6.52 -12.99 2.32
C ALA A 118 7.97 -13.30 1.98
N ALA A 119 8.71 -12.31 1.45
CA ALA A 119 10.14 -12.42 1.31
C ALA A 119 10.79 -12.24 2.70
N GLN A 120 11.68 -13.17 3.05
CA GLN A 120 12.48 -13.09 4.27
C GLN A 120 13.91 -12.70 3.92
N PHE A 121 14.43 -11.76 4.66
CA PHE A 121 15.81 -11.31 4.55
C PHE A 121 16.53 -11.58 5.88
N TYR A 122 17.70 -12.18 5.81
CA TYR A 122 18.55 -12.47 6.99
C TYR A 122 19.91 -11.83 6.79
N ARG A 123 20.37 -11.05 7.77
CA ARG A 123 21.72 -10.46 7.82
C ARG A 123 22.09 -9.74 6.51
N VAL A 124 21.22 -8.87 6.05
CA VAL A 124 21.43 -8.11 4.82
C VAL A 124 22.10 -6.78 5.19
N ASN A 125 23.28 -6.53 4.64
CA ASN A 125 24.00 -5.26 4.86
C ASN A 125 23.37 -4.11 4.05
N GLU A 126 22.76 -4.43 2.93
CA GLU A 126 22.07 -3.49 2.04
C GLU A 126 20.77 -4.14 1.58
N LEU A 127 19.66 -3.50 1.83
CA LEU A 127 18.35 -3.95 1.39
C LEU A 127 17.85 -3.03 0.28
N GLU A 128 17.80 -3.57 -0.94
CA GLU A 128 17.22 -2.86 -2.06
C GLU A 128 15.96 -3.59 -2.53
N ILE A 129 14.82 -2.91 -2.46
CA ILE A 129 13.53 -3.40 -2.93
C ILE A 129 13.04 -2.48 -4.04
N ARG A 130 12.74 -3.04 -5.21
CA ARG A 130 12.15 -2.30 -6.33
C ARG A 130 10.85 -2.91 -6.77
N ALA A 131 9.92 -2.06 -7.20
CA ALA A 131 8.66 -2.48 -7.81
C ALA A 131 8.31 -1.54 -8.97
N LYS A 132 7.52 -2.08 -9.92
CA LYS A 132 6.96 -1.31 -11.02
C LYS A 132 5.49 -1.61 -11.18
N VAL A 133 4.70 -0.56 -11.40
CA VAL A 133 3.25 -0.65 -11.62
C VAL A 133 2.88 0.11 -12.88
N GLN A 134 2.13 -0.52 -13.79
CA GLN A 134 1.65 0.13 -15.01
C GLN A 134 0.59 1.18 -14.68
N ARG A 135 0.78 2.43 -15.08
CA ARG A 135 -0.13 3.55 -14.82
C ARG A 135 -1.55 3.32 -15.33
N LYS A 136 -1.70 2.64 -16.47
CA LYS A 136 -3.00 2.30 -17.06
C LYS A 136 -3.90 1.43 -16.17
N MET A 137 -3.33 0.76 -15.16
CA MET A 137 -4.09 -0.04 -14.19
C MET A 137 -4.68 0.81 -13.07
N LEU A 138 -4.17 2.02 -12.90
CA LEU A 138 -4.54 2.93 -11.83
C LEU A 138 -5.64 3.87 -12.31
N SER A 139 -6.45 4.35 -11.37
CA SER A 139 -7.47 5.37 -11.66
C SER A 139 -6.79 6.68 -12.07
N GLN A 140 -7.32 7.30 -13.12
CA GLN A 140 -6.88 8.62 -13.58
C GLN A 140 -7.29 9.71 -12.57
N ASN A 141 -6.56 10.83 -12.58
CA ASN A 141 -6.80 11.98 -11.69
C ASN A 141 -6.92 11.57 -10.21
N THR A 142 -6.07 10.64 -9.80
CA THR A 142 -6.08 10.08 -8.44
C THR A 142 -4.68 10.12 -7.84
N THR A 143 -4.59 10.61 -6.61
CA THR A 143 -3.35 10.52 -5.83
C THR A 143 -3.29 9.19 -5.12
N TYR A 144 -2.15 8.52 -5.25
CA TYR A 144 -1.85 7.25 -4.60
C TYR A 144 -0.71 7.42 -3.62
N ALA A 145 -0.87 6.85 -2.43
CA ALA A 145 0.21 6.65 -1.47
C ALA A 145 0.74 5.22 -1.57
N VAL A 146 2.04 5.07 -1.49
CA VAL A 146 2.76 3.80 -1.60
C VAL A 146 3.26 3.40 -0.22
N TYR A 147 2.99 2.16 0.18
CA TYR A 147 3.41 1.63 1.48
C TYR A 147 4.24 0.37 1.31
N LEU A 148 5.30 0.25 2.11
CA LEU A 148 5.99 -1.01 2.36
C LEU A 148 5.36 -1.67 3.59
N VAL A 149 4.94 -2.94 3.43
CA VAL A 149 4.37 -3.74 4.53
C VAL A 149 5.34 -4.84 4.89
N PHE A 150 5.77 -4.88 6.15
CA PHE A 150 6.81 -5.78 6.62
C PHE A 150 6.57 -6.22 8.07
N LYS A 151 7.34 -7.19 8.52
CA LYS A 151 7.38 -7.64 9.91
C LYS A 151 8.82 -7.83 10.32
N LEU A 152 9.19 -7.29 11.46
CA LEU A 152 10.47 -7.55 12.10
C LEU A 152 10.27 -8.70 13.10
N GLU A 153 10.99 -9.81 12.93
CA GLU A 153 10.94 -10.94 13.87
C GLU A 153 11.75 -10.67 15.14
N TYR A 154 12.83 -9.88 15.00
CA TYR A 154 13.68 -9.46 16.12
C TYR A 154 14.06 -8.00 15.91
N VAL A 155 14.19 -7.26 17.00
CA VAL A 155 14.75 -5.89 16.96
C VAL A 155 16.26 -6.05 16.75
N TYR A 156 16.70 -6.04 15.51
CA TYR A 156 18.14 -6.03 15.21
C TYR A 156 18.67 -4.61 15.34
N TYR A 157 19.49 -4.40 16.37
CA TYR A 157 20.27 -3.17 16.57
C TYR A 157 21.41 -3.01 15.54
N GLU A 158 21.51 -3.91 14.58
CA GLU A 158 22.65 -4.01 13.64
C GLU A 158 22.38 -3.48 12.23
N PHE A 159 21.22 -2.90 11.94
CA PHE A 159 21.10 -2.09 10.73
C PHE A 159 21.97 -0.86 10.93
N GLY A 160 23.12 -0.81 10.24
CA GLY A 160 24.14 0.24 10.40
C GLY A 160 23.66 1.64 10.02
N PHE A 161 22.46 1.76 9.48
CA PHE A 161 21.80 3.02 9.13
C PHE A 161 20.41 3.06 9.75
N PRO A 162 20.10 4.12 10.51
CA PRO A 162 18.78 4.29 11.11
C PRO A 162 17.70 4.64 10.06
N TYR A 163 18.08 4.99 8.83
CA TYR A 163 17.19 5.52 7.80
C TYR A 163 17.56 4.97 6.43
N GLU A 164 16.55 4.67 5.66
CA GLU A 164 16.60 4.22 4.27
C GLU A 164 16.00 5.28 3.35
N VAL A 165 16.40 5.28 2.10
CA VAL A 165 15.85 6.19 1.09
C VAL A 165 14.74 5.47 0.34
N ALA A 166 13.54 6.01 0.43
CA ALA A 166 12.42 5.59 -0.40
C ALA A 166 12.25 6.56 -1.57
N SER A 167 12.01 6.03 -2.77
CA SER A 167 11.65 6.87 -3.89
C SER A 167 10.46 6.34 -4.69
N VAL A 168 9.65 7.27 -5.20
CA VAL A 168 8.51 7.00 -6.07
C VAL A 168 8.64 7.87 -7.31
N GLY A 169 8.85 7.22 -8.46
CA GLY A 169 9.04 7.90 -9.75
C GLY A 169 7.85 7.70 -10.68
N VAL A 170 7.39 8.79 -11.33
CA VAL A 170 6.31 8.79 -12.32
C VAL A 170 6.65 9.78 -13.44
N ALA A 171 6.63 9.32 -14.68
CA ALA A 171 6.81 10.17 -15.86
C ALA A 171 8.06 11.08 -15.79
N GLY A 172 9.18 10.55 -15.28
CA GLY A 172 10.45 11.30 -15.14
C GLY A 172 10.51 12.25 -13.93
N ARG A 173 9.45 12.33 -13.12
CA ARG A 173 9.47 13.01 -11.81
C ARG A 173 9.69 11.96 -10.74
N GLU A 174 10.60 12.21 -9.83
CA GLU A 174 10.90 11.34 -8.71
C GLU A 174 10.75 12.13 -7.41
N SER A 175 10.03 11.54 -6.47
CA SER A 175 9.90 12.03 -5.10
C SER A 175 10.67 11.09 -4.20
N THR A 176 11.55 11.62 -3.38
CA THR A 176 12.36 10.88 -2.40
C THR A 176 11.99 11.30 -0.99
N ARG A 177 12.10 10.36 -0.05
CA ARG A 177 11.95 10.66 1.38
C ARG A 177 12.79 9.71 2.22
N LEU A 178 13.12 10.13 3.43
CA LEU A 178 13.77 9.29 4.43
C LEU A 178 12.72 8.49 5.19
N VAL A 179 12.93 7.20 5.31
CA VAL A 179 12.05 6.29 6.04
C VAL A 179 12.85 5.46 7.03
N SER A 180 12.26 5.15 8.17
CA SER A 180 12.84 4.19 9.13
C SER A 180 12.06 2.89 9.07
N VAL A 181 12.74 1.76 9.11
CA VAL A 181 12.10 0.45 9.35
C VAL A 181 11.99 0.13 10.83
N GLN A 182 12.66 0.89 11.68
CA GLN A 182 12.55 0.79 13.12
C GLN A 182 11.49 1.75 13.63
N GLY A 183 10.64 1.30 14.54
CA GLY A 183 9.65 2.16 15.18
C GLY A 183 10.34 3.31 15.94
N ASN A 184 9.62 4.44 16.10
CA ASN A 184 10.07 5.53 16.94
C ASN A 184 10.17 4.99 18.39
N ILE A 185 11.38 4.77 18.87
CA ILE A 185 11.61 4.42 20.28
C ILE A 185 11.27 5.71 21.05
N LYS A 186 10.04 5.80 21.55
CA LYS A 186 9.68 6.85 22.50
C LYS A 186 10.56 6.64 23.74
N ASP A 187 11.44 7.59 23.99
CA ASP A 187 12.08 7.75 25.30
C ASP A 187 10.96 7.95 26.33
N GLY A 188 10.60 6.94 27.08
CA GLY A 188 9.65 7.11 28.16
C GLY A 188 8.92 5.85 28.60
N ASP A 189 9.61 4.96 29.29
CA ASP A 189 9.09 4.47 30.57
C ASP A 189 10.30 4.07 31.40
N GLY A 190 10.45 4.81 32.54
CA GLY A 190 11.60 4.74 33.41
C GLY A 190 11.63 3.44 34.21
N ASP A 191 12.08 2.37 33.58
CA ASP A 191 12.67 1.25 34.32
C ASP A 191 14.16 1.21 33.98
N GLY A 192 14.98 1.37 35.00
CA GLY A 192 16.40 1.73 34.99
C GLY A 192 17.39 0.84 34.25
N ASN A 193 16.98 0.30 33.08
CA ASN A 193 17.83 -0.45 32.17
C ASN A 193 17.68 0.11 30.74
N ALA A 194 17.89 1.44 30.60
CA ALA A 194 17.99 2.07 29.29
C ALA A 194 19.14 1.43 28.50
N PRO A 195 18.90 0.85 27.32
CA PRO A 195 19.99 0.48 26.45
C PRO A 195 20.75 1.77 26.09
N HIS A 196 22.04 1.77 26.36
CA HIS A 196 22.95 2.86 26.11
C HIS A 196 22.70 3.46 24.69
N ARG A 197 22.55 4.78 24.65
CA ARG A 197 22.72 5.58 23.45
C ARG A 197 24.07 5.23 22.84
N HIS A 198 24.13 4.28 21.95
CA HIS A 198 25.26 4.18 21.04
C HIS A 198 25.17 5.32 20.06
N ILE A 199 25.87 6.40 20.36
CA ILE A 199 26.26 7.41 19.37
C ILE A 199 27.01 6.63 18.30
N PHE A 200 26.39 6.46 17.12
CA PHE A 200 27.00 5.77 16.01
C PHE A 200 28.23 6.57 15.54
N GLN A 201 29.39 6.13 15.94
CA GLN A 201 30.67 6.60 15.45
C GLN A 201 31.08 5.68 14.32
N GLY A 202 30.73 6.06 13.07
CA GLY A 202 31.16 5.29 11.90
C GLY A 202 30.30 5.39 10.66
N CYS A 203 29.98 6.59 10.20
CA CYS A 203 29.54 6.78 8.79
C CYS A 203 30.73 6.56 7.87
N ARG A 204 30.91 5.35 7.34
CA ARG A 204 31.77 5.09 6.18
C ARG A 204 30.88 4.75 4.98
N GLY A 205 30.29 5.77 4.40
CA GLY A 205 29.54 5.68 3.14
C GLY A 205 29.24 7.09 2.64
N THR A 206 29.32 7.31 1.37
CA THR A 206 29.35 8.55 0.62
C THR A 206 28.11 9.46 0.70
N LEU A 207 27.28 9.36 1.72
CA LEU A 207 26.28 10.37 2.05
C LEU A 207 26.77 11.09 3.30
N SER A 208 27.11 12.38 3.12
CA SER A 208 27.54 13.25 4.20
C SER A 208 26.49 13.25 5.31
N CYS A 209 26.91 12.98 6.54
CA CYS A 209 26.04 13.12 7.72
C CYS A 209 25.52 14.55 7.90
N ASP A 210 26.01 15.49 7.16
CA ASP A 210 25.61 16.91 7.18
C ASP A 210 24.24 17.16 6.53
N ALA A 211 23.71 16.22 5.72
CA ALA A 211 22.37 16.32 5.13
C ALA A 211 21.24 16.04 6.14
N ILE A 212 21.53 15.34 7.24
CA ILE A 212 20.53 14.94 8.26
C ILE A 212 20.20 16.08 9.23
N THR A 213 21.00 17.15 9.25
CA THR A 213 20.81 18.31 10.15
C THR A 213 19.82 19.35 9.61
N SER A 214 19.34 19.22 8.39
CA SER A 214 18.39 20.15 7.75
C SER A 214 16.97 19.62 7.75
N GLY A 215 16.35 19.34 8.89
CA GLY A 215 14.90 19.32 9.07
C GLY A 215 14.08 18.41 8.14
N GLU A 216 14.65 17.39 7.49
CA GLU A 216 13.91 16.45 6.68
C GLU A 216 13.04 15.56 7.58
N ASP A 217 11.74 15.54 7.34
CA ASP A 217 10.79 14.71 8.08
C ASP A 217 11.04 13.24 7.77
N ILE A 218 11.41 12.50 8.81
CA ILE A 218 11.61 11.05 8.73
C ILE A 218 10.26 10.37 8.94
N HIS A 219 9.90 9.47 8.02
CA HIS A 219 8.68 8.70 8.13
C HIS A 219 8.93 7.40 8.90
N PHE A 220 8.17 7.24 9.98
CA PHE A 220 8.23 6.05 10.84
C PHE A 220 7.13 5.07 10.50
N PRO A 221 7.37 3.76 10.69
CA PRO A 221 6.36 2.75 10.48
C PRO A 221 5.29 2.79 11.56
N ARG A 222 4.09 2.40 11.20
CA ARG A 222 2.98 2.16 12.12
C ARG A 222 2.57 0.70 12.07
N GLU A 223 2.16 0.16 13.21
CA GLU A 223 1.61 -1.19 13.28
C GLU A 223 0.15 -1.18 12.82
N ASN A 224 -0.19 -2.11 11.92
CA ASN A 224 -1.56 -2.32 11.51
C ASN A 224 -2.28 -3.33 12.42
N ALA A 225 -3.60 -3.46 12.27
CA ALA A 225 -4.43 -4.35 13.10
C ALA A 225 -4.01 -5.83 13.09
N ASP A 226 -3.19 -6.23 12.12
CA ASP A 226 -2.71 -7.60 11.94
C ASP A 226 -1.31 -7.82 12.55
N GLY A 227 -0.74 -6.83 13.25
CA GLY A 227 0.60 -6.89 13.84
C GLY A 227 1.73 -6.82 12.80
N TRP A 228 1.44 -6.25 11.64
CA TRP A 228 2.46 -5.92 10.64
C TRP A 228 2.74 -4.42 10.65
N MET A 229 3.99 -4.09 10.38
CA MET A 229 4.40 -2.72 10.21
C MET A 229 4.12 -2.25 8.78
N GLU A 230 3.73 -1.00 8.63
CA GLU A 230 3.61 -0.34 7.34
C GLU A 230 4.25 1.05 7.41
N VAL A 231 5.09 1.37 6.42
CA VAL A 231 5.74 2.67 6.28
C VAL A 231 5.41 3.25 4.90
N GLU A 232 5.11 4.53 4.87
CA GLU A 232 4.82 5.23 3.62
C GLU A 232 6.11 5.58 2.89
N LEU A 233 6.24 5.10 1.66
CA LEU A 233 7.39 5.33 0.80
C LEU A 233 7.27 6.60 -0.05
N GLY A 234 6.07 7.09 -0.28
CA GLY A 234 5.82 8.28 -1.08
C GLY A 234 4.42 8.33 -1.63
N GLU A 235 4.13 9.47 -2.26
CA GLU A 235 2.87 9.71 -2.96
C GLU A 235 3.14 10.12 -4.40
N PHE A 236 2.19 9.84 -5.28
CA PHE A 236 2.21 10.32 -6.65
C PHE A 236 0.80 10.58 -7.17
N HIS A 237 0.68 11.49 -8.10
CA HIS A 237 -0.57 11.75 -8.81
C HIS A 237 -0.56 11.05 -10.17
N ASN A 238 -1.62 10.30 -10.48
CA ASN A 238 -1.79 9.64 -11.76
C ASN A 238 -2.61 10.54 -12.70
N ASP A 239 -1.92 11.40 -13.45
CA ASP A 239 -2.54 12.31 -14.42
C ASP A 239 -3.22 11.56 -15.57
N GLU A 240 -4.10 12.24 -16.26
CA GLU A 240 -4.88 11.71 -17.38
C GLU A 240 -4.06 11.46 -18.67
N ALA A 241 -2.91 12.11 -18.79
CA ALA A 241 -2.25 12.36 -20.07
C ALA A 241 -1.32 11.25 -20.58
N ASP A 242 -1.09 10.14 -19.85
CA ASP A 242 -0.09 9.17 -20.25
C ASP A 242 -0.59 7.72 -20.20
N ASP A 243 -0.83 7.15 -21.38
CA ASP A 243 -1.37 5.81 -21.55
C ASP A 243 -0.34 4.68 -21.37
N GLY A 244 0.95 4.97 -21.24
CA GLY A 244 2.00 3.94 -21.35
C GLY A 244 3.06 3.91 -20.26
N GLY A 245 3.07 4.84 -19.33
CA GLY A 245 4.12 4.95 -18.31
C GLY A 245 4.00 3.94 -17.17
N GLU A 246 5.12 3.79 -16.48
CA GLU A 246 5.20 2.99 -15.24
C GLU A 246 5.42 3.91 -14.04
N VAL A 247 4.88 3.50 -12.90
CA VAL A 247 5.30 3.99 -11.58
C VAL A 247 6.46 3.11 -11.14
N SER A 248 7.60 3.71 -10.87
CA SER A 248 8.76 3.05 -10.29
C SER A 248 8.81 3.34 -8.80
N ILE A 249 9.06 2.32 -8.01
CA ILE A 249 9.15 2.37 -6.55
C ILE A 249 10.48 1.76 -6.17
N SER A 250 11.24 2.45 -5.32
CA SER A 250 12.46 1.89 -4.74
C SER A 250 12.54 2.19 -3.25
N PHE A 251 13.24 1.32 -2.56
CA PHE A 251 13.58 1.40 -1.14
C PHE A 251 15.00 0.85 -0.99
N THR A 252 15.93 1.67 -0.52
CA THR A 252 17.36 1.37 -0.45
C THR A 252 18.00 1.96 0.79
#